data_f443f3f7b89785379e910a4153b88f99
#
_entry.id   f443f3f7b89785379e910a4153b88f99
#
_cell.length_a   1.000
_cell.length_b   1.000
_cell.length_c   1.000
_cell.angle_alpha   90.00
_cell.angle_beta   90.00
_cell.angle_gamma   90.00
#
_symmetry.space_group_name_H-M   'P 1'
#
loop_
_entity.id
_entity.type
_entity.pdbx_description
1 polymer ?
#
loop_
_entity_poly.entity_id
_entity_poly.type
_entity_poly.pdbx_seq_one_letter_code
_entity_poly.pdbx_strand_id
1 'polypeptide(L)'
;MIIVKSNKEIELMRTACRVTGQTLKLMEESIRPGITTLELDKIAEKFIRDNGCIPSFKNYSGFPKSICASVNEQVIHGIPSNDVVLKEGDIISIDVGANYKGYHGDAARTFAVGKISDEAQKLIDVTKDCFFKAVENCFEGKRISDISTAVQTRAESEGYGVVKDYIGHGVGASLHEEPEIPNYYNPKCRARLVAGMTLAIEPMINMGDYRVESLPDGWTVVTLDGCLSAHYENTVLITKGKPEILTMY
;
A
#
# COMPACT_ATOMS: atom_id res chain seq x y z
N MET A 1 -5.72 19.70 7.21
CA MET A 1 -6.79 19.49 8.25
C MET A 1 -7.30 18.08 8.13
N ILE A 2 -7.37 17.31 9.22
CA ILE A 2 -7.88 15.93 9.22
C ILE A 2 -9.39 15.95 8.95
N ILE A 3 -9.84 15.14 8.01
CA ILE A 3 -11.24 15.05 7.56
C ILE A 3 -11.88 13.79 8.16
N VAL A 4 -12.98 13.97 8.90
CA VAL A 4 -13.82 12.89 9.39
C VAL A 4 -14.97 12.69 8.40
N LYS A 5 -15.10 11.50 7.83
CA LYS A 5 -16.05 11.18 6.78
C LYS A 5 -17.46 10.96 7.36
N SER A 6 -18.46 11.47 6.70
CA SER A 6 -19.88 11.15 6.97
C SER A 6 -20.20 9.72 6.53
N ASN A 7 -21.28 9.15 7.04
CA ASN A 7 -21.72 7.81 6.62
C ASN A 7 -21.94 7.70 5.09
N LYS A 8 -22.42 8.76 4.45
CA LYS A 8 -22.61 8.79 2.98
C LYS A 8 -21.29 8.69 2.22
N GLU A 9 -20.26 9.41 2.69
CA GLU A 9 -18.92 9.37 2.11
C GLU A 9 -18.26 8.00 2.32
N ILE A 10 -18.42 7.42 3.53
CA ILE A 10 -17.94 6.07 3.84
C ILE A 10 -18.53 5.03 2.87
N GLU A 11 -19.83 5.10 2.52
CA GLU A 11 -20.44 4.19 1.55
C GLU A 11 -19.84 4.33 0.14
N LEU A 12 -19.48 5.55 -0.28
CA LEU A 12 -18.77 5.74 -1.54
C LEU A 12 -17.37 5.13 -1.48
N MET A 13 -16.67 5.33 -0.37
CA MET A 13 -15.35 4.72 -0.14
C MET A 13 -15.41 3.20 -0.09
N ARG A 14 -16.43 2.60 0.55
CA ARG A 14 -16.63 1.13 0.53
C ARG A 14 -16.70 0.59 -0.90
N THR A 15 -17.35 1.32 -1.80
CA THR A 15 -17.44 0.92 -3.22
C THR A 15 -16.07 1.01 -3.89
N ALA A 16 -15.36 2.12 -3.71
CA ALA A 16 -14.00 2.31 -4.25
C ALA A 16 -13.04 1.24 -3.70
N CYS A 17 -13.02 1.07 -2.38
CA CYS A 17 -12.16 0.10 -1.69
C CYS A 17 -12.44 -1.36 -2.09
N ARG A 18 -13.71 -1.71 -2.30
CA ARG A 18 -14.07 -3.04 -2.80
C ARG A 18 -13.48 -3.29 -4.19
N VAL A 19 -13.55 -2.32 -5.10
CA VAL A 19 -12.95 -2.46 -6.44
C VAL A 19 -11.42 -2.52 -6.34
N THR A 20 -10.80 -1.72 -5.48
CA THR A 20 -9.35 -1.77 -5.18
C THR A 20 -8.95 -3.17 -4.70
N GLY A 21 -9.61 -3.73 -3.69
CA GLY A 21 -9.30 -5.07 -3.18
C GLY A 21 -9.52 -6.17 -4.22
N GLN A 22 -10.61 -6.10 -4.99
CA GLN A 22 -10.87 -7.05 -6.08
C GLN A 22 -9.82 -6.94 -7.21
N THR A 23 -9.29 -5.75 -7.46
CA THR A 23 -8.19 -5.57 -8.41
C THR A 23 -6.92 -6.27 -7.91
N LEU A 24 -6.57 -6.15 -6.63
CA LEU A 24 -5.43 -6.87 -6.05
C LEU A 24 -5.61 -8.39 -6.15
N LYS A 25 -6.82 -8.91 -5.91
CA LYS A 25 -7.11 -10.34 -6.11
C LYS A 25 -6.89 -10.76 -7.56
N LEU A 26 -7.35 -9.96 -8.52
CA LEU A 26 -7.10 -10.23 -9.94
C LEU A 26 -5.62 -10.18 -10.29
N MET A 27 -4.83 -9.29 -9.66
CA MET A 27 -3.38 -9.26 -9.83
C MET A 27 -2.72 -10.54 -9.31
N GLU A 28 -3.11 -11.00 -8.11
CA GLU A 28 -2.64 -12.27 -7.56
C GLU A 28 -2.86 -13.45 -8.53
N GLU A 29 -4.04 -13.53 -9.15
CA GLU A 29 -4.40 -14.56 -10.13
C GLU A 29 -3.67 -14.40 -11.48
N SER A 30 -3.21 -13.19 -11.80
CA SER A 30 -2.57 -12.85 -13.09
C SER A 30 -1.05 -12.97 -13.05
N ILE A 31 -0.44 -12.80 -11.87
CA ILE A 31 1.02 -12.82 -11.69
C ILE A 31 1.56 -14.23 -11.96
N ARG A 32 2.55 -14.29 -12.87
CA ARG A 32 3.26 -15.52 -13.22
C ARG A 32 4.59 -15.17 -13.91
N PRO A 33 5.55 -16.08 -13.93
CA PRO A 33 6.75 -15.90 -14.76
C PRO A 33 6.39 -15.65 -16.22
N GLY A 34 7.09 -14.71 -16.87
CA GLY A 34 6.92 -14.34 -18.26
C GLY A 34 5.89 -13.24 -18.54
N ILE A 35 5.07 -12.83 -17.56
CA ILE A 35 4.19 -11.65 -17.72
C ILE A 35 5.00 -10.37 -17.56
N THR A 36 4.68 -9.33 -18.31
CA THR A 36 5.26 -7.99 -18.13
C THR A 36 4.45 -7.18 -17.11
N THR A 37 5.12 -6.24 -16.45
CA THR A 37 4.42 -5.33 -15.53
C THR A 37 3.42 -4.43 -16.25
N LEU A 38 3.64 -4.12 -17.56
CA LEU A 38 2.66 -3.38 -18.38
C LEU A 38 1.42 -4.21 -18.70
N GLU A 39 1.53 -5.53 -18.86
CA GLU A 39 0.34 -6.39 -19.02
C GLU A 39 -0.51 -6.38 -17.75
N LEU A 40 0.10 -6.44 -16.57
CA LEU A 40 -0.59 -6.31 -15.29
C LEU A 40 -1.31 -4.95 -15.18
N ASP A 41 -0.66 -3.85 -15.55
CA ASP A 41 -1.27 -2.51 -15.56
C ASP A 41 -2.52 -2.46 -16.45
N LYS A 42 -2.46 -3.03 -17.67
CA LYS A 42 -3.61 -3.08 -18.59
C LYS A 42 -4.77 -3.91 -18.05
N ILE A 43 -4.47 -5.05 -17.41
CA ILE A 43 -5.47 -5.90 -16.76
C ILE A 43 -6.15 -5.14 -15.63
N ALA A 44 -5.37 -4.49 -14.76
CA ALA A 44 -5.88 -3.70 -13.64
C ALA A 44 -6.71 -2.51 -14.11
N GLU A 45 -6.22 -1.72 -15.07
CA GLU A 45 -6.97 -0.57 -15.61
C GLU A 45 -8.31 -0.99 -16.19
N LYS A 46 -8.32 -2.05 -16.99
CA LYS A 46 -9.55 -2.57 -17.58
C LYS A 46 -10.55 -2.96 -16.50
N PHE A 47 -10.13 -3.72 -15.48
CA PHE A 47 -10.98 -4.17 -14.40
C PHE A 47 -11.56 -3.01 -13.60
N ILE A 48 -10.75 -2.02 -13.22
CA ILE A 48 -11.19 -0.83 -12.49
C ILE A 48 -12.28 -0.09 -13.29
N ARG A 49 -12.07 0.12 -14.60
CA ARG A 49 -13.01 0.82 -15.47
C ARG A 49 -14.30 0.04 -15.71
N ASP A 50 -14.22 -1.27 -15.91
CA ASP A 50 -15.38 -2.15 -16.09
C ASP A 50 -16.28 -2.17 -14.84
N ASN A 51 -15.72 -1.87 -13.66
CA ASN A 51 -16.44 -1.74 -12.39
C ASN A 51 -16.91 -0.30 -12.09
N GLY A 52 -16.90 0.59 -13.07
CA GLY A 52 -17.41 1.96 -12.96
C GLY A 52 -16.55 2.90 -12.12
N CYS A 53 -15.27 2.54 -11.92
CA CYS A 53 -14.27 3.35 -11.23
C CYS A 53 -13.26 3.95 -12.21
N ILE A 54 -12.46 4.89 -11.72
CA ILE A 54 -11.32 5.47 -12.44
C ILE A 54 -10.04 5.05 -11.67
N PRO A 55 -8.95 4.62 -12.35
CA PRO A 55 -7.67 4.40 -11.69
C PRO A 55 -7.20 5.67 -10.98
N SER A 56 -6.90 5.58 -9.68
CA SER A 56 -6.53 6.76 -8.86
C SER A 56 -5.16 7.31 -9.21
N PHE A 57 -4.23 6.47 -9.63
CA PHE A 57 -2.82 6.85 -9.84
C PHE A 57 -2.56 7.43 -11.23
N LYS A 58 -3.34 7.03 -12.24
CA LYS A 58 -3.12 7.47 -13.62
C LYS A 58 -3.27 8.99 -13.75
N ASN A 59 -2.19 9.65 -14.13
CA ASN A 59 -2.02 11.12 -14.21
C ASN A 59 -2.02 11.84 -12.85
N TYR A 60 -2.03 11.11 -11.71
CA TYR A 60 -1.86 11.74 -10.40
C TYR A 60 -0.43 12.27 -10.29
N SER A 61 -0.26 13.57 -10.11
CA SER A 61 1.04 14.25 -10.10
C SER A 61 1.95 13.91 -11.29
N GLY A 62 1.38 13.44 -12.41
CA GLY A 62 2.11 13.06 -13.62
C GLY A 62 2.49 11.57 -13.70
N PHE A 63 2.09 10.73 -12.73
CA PHE A 63 2.34 9.28 -12.81
C PHE A 63 1.65 8.67 -14.04
N PRO A 64 2.38 7.90 -14.89
CA PRO A 64 1.88 7.57 -16.24
C PRO A 64 0.98 6.33 -16.30
N LYS A 65 0.82 5.56 -15.21
CA LYS A 65 0.19 4.24 -15.19
C LYS A 65 -0.96 4.15 -14.20
N SER A 66 -1.71 3.06 -14.25
CA SER A 66 -2.90 2.83 -13.41
C SER A 66 -2.59 2.15 -12.08
N ILE A 67 -1.47 1.40 -12.04
CA ILE A 67 -0.92 0.76 -10.83
C ILE A 67 0.55 1.09 -10.68
N CYS A 68 1.11 0.95 -9.48
CA CYS A 68 2.54 0.80 -9.28
C CYS A 68 2.90 -0.70 -9.26
N ALA A 69 4.01 -1.07 -9.88
CA ALA A 69 4.48 -2.45 -9.98
C ALA A 69 5.98 -2.50 -9.66
N SER A 70 6.30 -2.73 -8.39
CA SER A 70 7.66 -2.63 -7.83
C SER A 70 8.24 -4.03 -7.62
N VAL A 71 9.33 -4.37 -8.31
CA VAL A 71 9.92 -5.73 -8.33
C VAL A 71 11.15 -5.78 -7.45
N ASN A 72 11.26 -6.78 -6.59
CA ASN A 72 12.42 -7.12 -5.76
C ASN A 72 12.90 -5.97 -4.84
N GLU A 73 14.01 -5.30 -5.19
CA GLU A 73 14.58 -4.15 -4.46
C GLU A 73 13.78 -2.85 -4.65
N GLN A 74 12.82 -2.83 -5.56
CA GLN A 74 11.92 -1.70 -5.71
C GLN A 74 10.92 -1.68 -4.56
N VAL A 75 10.91 -0.57 -3.83
CA VAL A 75 10.06 -0.37 -2.65
C VAL A 75 8.64 -0.01 -3.07
N ILE A 76 8.52 1.10 -3.82
CA ILE A 76 7.24 1.66 -4.30
C ILE A 76 7.42 2.39 -5.64
N HIS A 77 6.29 2.77 -6.23
CA HIS A 77 6.19 3.62 -7.42
C HIS A 77 6.87 3.06 -8.67
N GLY A 78 7.17 1.75 -8.72
CA GLY A 78 7.68 1.11 -9.95
C GLY A 78 6.74 1.35 -11.12
N ILE A 79 7.27 1.91 -12.25
CA ILE A 79 6.47 2.22 -13.42
C ILE A 79 6.28 0.97 -14.28
N PRO A 80 5.05 0.47 -14.49
CA PRO A 80 4.77 -0.63 -15.40
C PRO A 80 5.35 -0.46 -16.81
N SER A 81 6.16 -1.44 -17.25
CA SER A 81 6.87 -1.43 -18.53
C SER A 81 6.80 -2.79 -19.24
N ASN A 82 6.95 -2.80 -20.58
CA ASN A 82 7.15 -4.02 -21.35
C ASN A 82 8.55 -4.62 -21.14
N ASP A 83 9.50 -3.80 -20.71
CA ASP A 83 10.90 -4.22 -20.51
C ASP A 83 11.10 -4.98 -19.19
N VAL A 84 10.14 -4.85 -18.25
CA VAL A 84 10.14 -5.55 -16.97
C VAL A 84 9.28 -6.80 -17.06
N VAL A 85 9.94 -7.93 -17.30
CA VAL A 85 9.34 -9.26 -17.41
C VAL A 85 9.58 -10.02 -16.12
N LEU A 86 8.52 -10.46 -15.44
CA LEU A 86 8.61 -11.20 -14.17
C LEU A 86 9.25 -12.58 -14.38
N LYS A 87 10.08 -12.99 -13.44
CA LYS A 87 10.82 -14.26 -13.47
C LYS A 87 10.45 -15.11 -12.25
N GLU A 88 10.64 -16.40 -12.40
CA GLU A 88 10.58 -17.32 -11.26
C GLU A 88 11.54 -16.87 -10.16
N GLY A 89 11.04 -16.76 -8.93
CA GLY A 89 11.82 -16.32 -7.78
C GLY A 89 11.72 -14.82 -7.46
N ASP A 90 11.14 -14.00 -8.34
CA ASP A 90 10.88 -12.58 -8.05
C ASP A 90 9.77 -12.45 -6.99
N ILE A 91 9.78 -11.32 -6.27
CA ILE A 91 8.62 -10.79 -5.57
C ILE A 91 8.19 -9.48 -6.24
N ILE A 92 6.91 -9.18 -6.21
CA ILE A 92 6.38 -7.94 -6.81
C ILE A 92 5.36 -7.30 -5.88
N SER A 93 5.57 -6.04 -5.54
CA SER A 93 4.60 -5.20 -4.85
C SER A 93 3.70 -4.52 -5.89
N ILE A 94 2.42 -4.85 -5.86
CA ILE A 94 1.39 -4.16 -6.64
C ILE A 94 0.65 -3.22 -5.71
N ASP A 95 0.64 -1.95 -6.08
CA ASP A 95 -0.12 -0.92 -5.40
C ASP A 95 -1.17 -0.35 -6.37
N VAL A 96 -2.41 -0.25 -5.90
CA VAL A 96 -3.56 0.10 -6.73
C VAL A 96 -4.57 0.96 -5.98
N GLY A 97 -5.00 2.03 -6.63
CA GLY A 97 -6.09 2.86 -6.16
C GLY A 97 -7.24 2.92 -7.16
N ALA A 98 -8.47 2.90 -6.66
CA ALA A 98 -9.68 3.11 -7.45
C ALA A 98 -10.48 4.29 -6.92
N ASN A 99 -10.96 5.15 -7.83
CA ASN A 99 -11.82 6.29 -7.51
C ASN A 99 -13.26 6.00 -7.96
N TYR A 100 -14.18 6.03 -7.03
CA TYR A 100 -15.61 5.93 -7.28
C TYR A 100 -16.33 7.22 -6.88
N LYS A 101 -16.88 7.95 -7.87
CA LYS A 101 -17.63 9.19 -7.66
C LYS A 101 -16.89 10.22 -6.79
N GLY A 102 -15.57 10.35 -7.00
CA GLY A 102 -14.74 11.32 -6.31
C GLY A 102 -14.17 10.84 -4.97
N TYR A 103 -14.34 9.58 -4.59
CA TYR A 103 -13.74 8.98 -3.39
C TYR A 103 -12.80 7.84 -3.75
N HIS A 104 -11.65 7.78 -3.07
CA HIS A 104 -10.57 6.85 -3.35
C HIS A 104 -10.58 5.67 -2.37
N GLY A 105 -10.20 4.51 -2.88
CA GLY A 105 -9.70 3.39 -2.08
C GLY A 105 -8.27 3.13 -2.50
N ASP A 106 -7.41 2.73 -1.56
CA ASP A 106 -5.97 2.55 -1.74
C ASP A 106 -5.50 1.28 -1.04
N ALA A 107 -4.69 0.46 -1.72
CA ALA A 107 -4.15 -0.76 -1.14
C ALA A 107 -3.00 -1.35 -1.95
N ALA A 108 -2.04 -1.96 -1.25
CA ALA A 108 -0.91 -2.66 -1.86
C ALA A 108 -0.70 -4.06 -1.28
N ARG A 109 -0.14 -4.94 -2.10
CA ARG A 109 0.28 -6.30 -1.71
C ARG A 109 1.58 -6.67 -2.42
N THR A 110 2.44 -7.39 -1.70
CA THR A 110 3.57 -8.08 -2.31
C THR A 110 3.21 -9.53 -2.58
N PHE A 111 3.45 -9.97 -3.81
CA PHE A 111 3.15 -11.31 -4.31
C PHE A 111 4.42 -12.04 -4.72
N ALA A 112 4.42 -13.36 -4.55
CA ALA A 112 5.44 -14.24 -5.08
C ALA A 112 5.25 -14.47 -6.60
N VAL A 113 6.32 -14.55 -7.35
CA VAL A 113 6.31 -14.94 -8.76
C VAL A 113 6.84 -16.38 -8.87
N GLY A 114 5.93 -17.34 -8.96
CA GLY A 114 6.28 -18.75 -8.89
C GLY A 114 6.82 -19.12 -7.51
N LYS A 115 7.91 -19.92 -7.47
CA LYS A 115 8.55 -20.34 -6.22
C LYS A 115 9.64 -19.34 -5.81
N ILE A 116 9.48 -18.71 -4.66
CA ILE A 116 10.42 -17.77 -4.06
C ILE A 116 11.26 -18.43 -2.95
N SER A 117 12.27 -17.74 -2.44
CA SER A 117 13.07 -18.20 -1.29
C SER A 117 12.28 -18.08 0.02
N ASP A 118 12.68 -18.84 1.04
CA ASP A 118 12.08 -18.79 2.38
C ASP A 118 12.27 -17.41 3.02
N GLU A 119 13.39 -16.75 2.75
CA GLU A 119 13.69 -15.40 3.23
C GLU A 119 12.75 -14.36 2.59
N ALA A 120 12.49 -14.46 1.28
CA ALA A 120 11.57 -13.59 0.59
C ALA A 120 10.12 -13.80 1.09
N GLN A 121 9.70 -15.05 1.29
CA GLN A 121 8.40 -15.36 1.87
C GLN A 121 8.27 -14.81 3.29
N LYS A 122 9.31 -14.96 4.12
CA LYS A 122 9.35 -14.40 5.47
C LYS A 122 9.20 -12.87 5.46
N LEU A 123 9.87 -12.17 4.53
CA LEU A 123 9.73 -10.71 4.38
C LEU A 123 8.28 -10.32 4.09
N ILE A 124 7.63 -10.99 3.13
CA ILE A 124 6.21 -10.77 2.79
C ILE A 124 5.32 -10.98 4.01
N ASP A 125 5.50 -12.08 4.73
CA ASP A 125 4.67 -12.44 5.89
C ASP A 125 4.86 -11.45 7.04
N VAL A 126 6.09 -11.02 7.33
CA VAL A 126 6.40 -10.03 8.36
C VAL A 126 5.81 -8.67 8.00
N THR A 127 5.92 -8.24 6.73
CA THR A 127 5.35 -6.96 6.27
C THR A 127 3.83 -6.95 6.42
N LYS A 128 3.17 -8.05 6.04
CA LYS A 128 1.74 -8.25 6.28
C LYS A 128 1.40 -8.22 7.77
N ASP A 129 2.18 -8.89 8.62
CA ASP A 129 1.95 -8.91 10.07
C ASP A 129 2.14 -7.51 10.70
N CYS A 130 3.10 -6.70 10.21
CA CYS A 130 3.26 -5.31 10.61
C CYS A 130 1.96 -4.51 10.42
N PHE A 131 1.27 -4.68 9.28
CA PHE A 131 -0.01 -4.06 9.04
C PHE A 131 -1.07 -4.50 10.06
N PHE A 132 -1.22 -5.81 10.33
CA PHE A 132 -2.21 -6.29 11.27
C PHE A 132 -1.91 -5.84 12.72
N LYS A 133 -0.64 -5.75 13.10
CA LYS A 133 -0.22 -5.16 14.39
C LYS A 133 -0.58 -3.66 14.48
N ALA A 134 -0.46 -2.92 13.38
CA ALA A 134 -0.93 -1.55 13.30
C ALA A 134 -2.44 -1.45 13.49
N VAL A 135 -3.22 -2.30 12.82
CA VAL A 135 -4.69 -2.34 12.87
C VAL A 135 -5.21 -2.59 14.30
N GLU A 136 -4.50 -3.37 15.13
CA GLU A 136 -4.84 -3.56 16.54
C GLU A 136 -4.91 -2.23 17.34
N ASN A 137 -4.34 -1.14 16.79
CA ASN A 137 -4.34 0.21 17.38
C ASN A 137 -5.24 1.21 16.64
N CYS A 138 -6.02 0.77 15.63
CA CYS A 138 -6.82 1.63 14.76
C CYS A 138 -8.25 1.82 15.27
N PHE A 139 -8.41 2.37 16.48
CA PHE A 139 -9.72 2.68 17.04
C PHE A 139 -9.74 4.04 17.76
N GLU A 140 -10.94 4.56 17.95
CA GLU A 140 -11.13 5.88 18.55
C GLU A 140 -10.40 6.03 19.90
N GLY A 141 -9.72 7.15 20.08
CA GLY A 141 -8.94 7.48 21.28
C GLY A 141 -7.46 7.09 21.22
N LYS A 142 -7.07 6.15 20.38
CA LYS A 142 -5.66 5.87 20.07
C LYS A 142 -5.04 7.03 19.29
N ARG A 143 -3.76 6.93 18.99
CA ARG A 143 -2.98 7.95 18.26
C ARG A 143 -2.29 7.35 17.04
N ILE A 144 -1.93 8.20 16.08
CA ILE A 144 -1.09 7.79 14.95
C ILE A 144 0.22 7.15 15.44
N SER A 145 0.84 7.70 16.49
CA SER A 145 2.06 7.12 17.05
C SER A 145 1.90 5.69 17.60
N ASP A 146 0.69 5.27 17.99
CA ASP A 146 0.45 3.89 18.45
C ASP A 146 0.51 2.92 17.27
N ILE A 147 -0.05 3.34 16.10
CA ILE A 147 0.03 2.62 14.82
C ILE A 147 1.50 2.49 14.39
N SER A 148 2.21 3.63 14.32
CA SER A 148 3.62 3.71 13.91
C SER A 148 4.54 2.83 14.76
N THR A 149 4.37 2.88 16.09
CA THR A 149 5.16 2.07 17.03
C THR A 149 4.93 0.58 16.83
N ALA A 150 3.68 0.17 16.56
CA ALA A 150 3.36 -1.24 16.35
C ALA A 150 4.05 -1.80 15.08
N VAL A 151 4.04 -1.04 13.96
CA VAL A 151 4.76 -1.39 12.73
C VAL A 151 6.24 -1.53 13.01
N GLN A 152 6.86 -0.48 13.57
CA GLN A 152 8.30 -0.44 13.82
C GLN A 152 8.75 -1.58 14.72
N THR A 153 8.08 -1.78 15.85
CA THR A 153 8.44 -2.84 16.81
C THR A 153 8.39 -4.21 16.15
N ARG A 154 7.37 -4.46 15.32
CA ARG A 154 7.22 -5.76 14.67
C ARG A 154 8.32 -6.00 13.61
N ALA A 155 8.60 -5.04 12.76
CA ALA A 155 9.62 -5.17 11.71
C ALA A 155 11.03 -5.30 12.31
N GLU A 156 11.38 -4.42 13.26
CA GLU A 156 12.71 -4.39 13.89
C GLU A 156 12.98 -5.64 14.75
N SER A 157 11.92 -6.30 15.29
CA SER A 157 12.08 -7.58 16.01
C SER A 157 12.60 -8.72 15.14
N GLU A 158 12.47 -8.62 13.82
CA GLU A 158 13.02 -9.56 12.83
C GLU A 158 14.33 -9.07 12.21
N GLY A 159 14.81 -7.89 12.62
CA GLY A 159 16.03 -7.27 12.08
C GLY A 159 15.82 -6.55 10.74
N TYR A 160 14.59 -6.25 10.35
CA TYR A 160 14.25 -5.59 9.09
C TYR A 160 14.24 -4.07 9.20
N GLY A 161 14.58 -3.39 8.09
CA GLY A 161 14.55 -1.94 7.97
C GLY A 161 13.13 -1.42 7.71
N VAL A 162 12.72 -0.39 8.46
CA VAL A 162 11.44 0.31 8.23
C VAL A 162 11.71 1.56 7.43
N VAL A 163 11.14 1.66 6.22
CA VAL A 163 11.28 2.84 5.35
C VAL A 163 10.75 4.08 6.06
N LYS A 164 11.50 5.20 5.97
CA LYS A 164 11.20 6.45 6.69
C LYS A 164 10.82 7.62 5.79
N ASP A 165 11.23 7.59 4.54
CA ASP A 165 11.04 8.70 3.59
C ASP A 165 9.64 8.70 2.96
N TYR A 166 8.94 7.57 3.06
CA TYR A 166 7.57 7.38 2.58
C TYR A 166 6.70 6.87 3.72
N ILE A 167 5.47 7.36 3.78
CA ILE A 167 4.59 7.18 4.94
C ILE A 167 3.14 7.06 4.50
N GLY A 168 2.32 6.40 5.31
CA GLY A 168 0.88 6.34 5.15
C GLY A 168 0.19 7.70 5.34
N HIS A 169 -1.06 7.76 4.96
CA HIS A 169 -1.81 9.01 4.89
C HIS A 169 -3.31 8.83 5.14
N GLY A 170 -4.02 9.92 5.34
CA GLY A 170 -5.47 9.92 5.21
C GLY A 170 -5.86 9.72 3.74
N VAL A 171 -7.01 9.11 3.49
CA VAL A 171 -7.55 8.91 2.14
C VAL A 171 -9.05 9.22 2.13
N GLY A 172 -9.55 9.78 1.03
CA GLY A 172 -10.96 10.16 0.93
C GLY A 172 -11.31 10.78 -0.40
N ALA A 173 -11.76 12.01 -0.42
CA ALA A 173 -12.02 12.77 -1.64
C ALA A 173 -10.73 13.14 -2.38
N SER A 174 -9.61 13.25 -1.66
CA SER A 174 -8.27 13.25 -2.25
C SER A 174 -7.60 11.89 -2.01
N LEU A 175 -6.70 11.50 -2.92
CA LEU A 175 -5.92 10.28 -2.75
C LEU A 175 -5.06 10.37 -1.50
N HIS A 176 -4.35 11.49 -1.32
CA HIS A 176 -3.59 11.80 -0.10
C HIS A 176 -4.26 12.93 0.67
N GLU A 177 -4.60 12.65 1.92
CA GLU A 177 -5.15 13.60 2.90
C GLU A 177 -4.33 13.54 4.19
N GLU A 178 -4.51 14.53 5.06
CA GLU A 178 -4.07 14.45 6.45
C GLU A 178 -4.87 13.35 7.22
N PRO A 179 -4.27 12.67 8.19
CA PRO A 179 -2.92 12.88 8.74
C PRO A 179 -1.84 12.06 8.03
N GLU A 180 -0.59 12.46 8.18
CA GLU A 180 0.57 11.59 7.92
C GLU A 180 0.64 10.44 8.91
N ILE A 181 0.99 9.24 8.43
CA ILE A 181 1.06 8.00 9.23
C ILE A 181 2.41 7.31 9.01
N PRO A 182 3.48 7.77 9.68
CA PRO A 182 4.78 7.12 9.57
C PRO A 182 4.74 5.65 10.02
N ASN A 183 5.53 4.81 9.38
CA ASN A 183 5.72 3.41 9.77
C ASN A 183 6.71 3.24 10.93
N TYR A 184 7.24 4.33 11.47
CA TYR A 184 8.14 4.42 12.62
C TYR A 184 7.66 5.47 13.60
N TYR A 185 8.04 5.35 14.86
CA TYR A 185 7.67 6.33 15.87
C TYR A 185 8.19 7.72 15.53
N ASN A 186 7.27 8.66 15.34
CA ASN A 186 7.57 10.07 15.13
C ASN A 186 6.82 10.91 16.19
N PRO A 187 7.55 11.60 17.10
CA PRO A 187 6.92 12.39 18.17
C PRO A 187 6.08 13.57 17.68
N LYS A 188 6.20 13.94 16.39
CA LYS A 188 5.41 15.01 15.76
C LYS A 188 4.04 14.49 15.26
N CYS A 189 3.93 13.20 14.92
CA CYS A 189 2.72 12.59 14.37
C CYS A 189 1.86 11.96 15.50
N ARG A 190 1.20 12.81 16.30
CA ARG A 190 0.48 12.41 17.53
C ARG A 190 -1.03 12.69 17.48
N ALA A 191 -1.59 12.89 16.30
CA ALA A 191 -3.02 13.12 16.16
C ALA A 191 -3.82 11.98 16.79
N ARG A 192 -4.93 12.32 17.47
CA ARG A 192 -5.86 11.30 18.00
C ARG A 192 -6.71 10.73 16.89
N LEU A 193 -6.92 9.44 16.93
CA LEU A 193 -7.87 8.76 16.05
C LEU A 193 -9.30 9.07 16.49
N VAL A 194 -10.13 9.39 15.52
CA VAL A 194 -11.55 9.72 15.69
C VAL A 194 -12.36 8.84 14.75
N ALA A 195 -13.49 8.29 15.21
CA ALA A 195 -14.37 7.50 14.38
C ALA A 195 -14.83 8.29 13.15
N GLY A 196 -14.76 7.66 11.97
CA GLY A 196 -15.01 8.27 10.66
C GLY A 196 -13.74 8.73 9.92
N MET A 197 -12.55 8.67 10.53
CA MET A 197 -11.30 8.81 9.78
C MET A 197 -11.09 7.58 8.90
N THR A 198 -10.55 7.78 7.70
CA THR A 198 -10.13 6.74 6.77
C THR A 198 -8.65 6.91 6.45
N LEU A 199 -7.87 5.88 6.65
CA LEU A 199 -6.42 5.91 6.69
C LEU A 199 -5.84 4.84 5.75
N ALA A 200 -4.89 5.19 4.89
CA ALA A 200 -4.00 4.28 4.22
C ALA A 200 -2.87 3.94 5.18
N ILE A 201 -2.82 2.69 5.63
CA ILE A 201 -1.77 2.17 6.51
C ILE A 201 -0.94 1.22 5.67
N GLU A 202 0.34 1.58 5.46
CA GLU A 202 1.16 1.04 4.39
C GLU A 202 2.60 0.71 4.83
N PRO A 203 2.83 -0.29 5.67
CA PRO A 203 4.19 -0.75 5.96
C PRO A 203 4.98 -1.05 4.69
N MET A 204 6.11 -0.35 4.53
CA MET A 204 7.17 -0.63 3.56
C MET A 204 8.39 -1.11 4.34
N ILE A 205 8.75 -2.38 4.16
CA ILE A 205 9.75 -3.07 4.96
C ILE A 205 10.85 -3.62 4.05
N ASN A 206 12.08 -3.23 4.34
CA ASN A 206 13.27 -3.70 3.62
C ASN A 206 13.90 -4.88 4.37
N MET A 207 14.38 -5.88 3.64
CA MET A 207 15.10 -7.01 4.23
C MET A 207 16.42 -6.57 4.90
N GLY A 208 17.02 -5.48 4.39
CA GLY A 208 18.25 -4.88 4.91
C GLY A 208 18.02 -3.53 5.59
N ASP A 209 18.78 -2.52 5.16
CA ASP A 209 18.74 -1.16 5.70
C ASP A 209 17.45 -0.43 5.32
N TYR A 210 17.01 0.50 6.14
CA TYR A 210 15.80 1.30 5.91
C TYR A 210 15.94 2.36 4.81
N ARG A 211 17.17 2.68 4.39
CA ARG A 211 17.47 3.75 3.44
C ARG A 211 17.05 3.38 2.02
N VAL A 212 16.54 4.39 1.34
CA VAL A 212 16.02 4.26 -0.03
C VAL A 212 16.56 5.39 -0.90
N GLU A 213 16.47 5.24 -2.22
CA GLU A 213 16.77 6.28 -3.19
C GLU A 213 15.78 6.25 -4.36
N SER A 214 15.56 7.41 -4.98
CA SER A 214 14.71 7.53 -6.15
C SER A 214 15.53 7.36 -7.43
N LEU A 215 15.03 6.59 -8.38
CA LEU A 215 15.66 6.41 -9.69
C LEU A 215 15.50 7.63 -10.59
N PRO A 216 16.31 7.75 -11.65
CA PRO A 216 16.24 8.89 -12.60
C PRO A 216 14.92 9.02 -13.36
N ASP A 217 14.04 8.02 -13.32
CA ASP A 217 12.69 8.09 -13.90
C ASP A 217 11.75 9.04 -13.11
N GLY A 218 12.22 9.51 -11.94
CA GLY A 218 11.53 10.46 -11.08
C GLY A 218 10.41 9.83 -10.23
N TRP A 219 10.23 8.52 -10.24
CA TRP A 219 9.17 7.79 -9.51
C TRP A 219 9.67 6.59 -8.73
N THR A 220 10.32 5.64 -9.41
CA THR A 220 10.70 4.37 -8.80
C THR A 220 11.65 4.58 -7.62
N VAL A 221 11.28 4.03 -6.48
CA VAL A 221 12.08 4.06 -5.26
C VAL A 221 12.66 2.68 -5.02
N VAL A 222 13.95 2.61 -4.75
CA VAL A 222 14.69 1.37 -4.51
C VAL A 222 15.39 1.37 -3.16
N THR A 223 15.65 0.19 -2.61
CA THR A 223 16.52 0.06 -1.42
C THR A 223 17.95 0.45 -1.75
N LEU A 224 18.61 1.20 -0.88
CA LEU A 224 19.99 1.68 -1.12
C LEU A 224 21.01 0.55 -1.11
N ASP A 225 20.73 -0.55 -0.44
CA ASP A 225 21.61 -1.71 -0.31
C ASP A 225 21.30 -2.85 -1.32
N GLY A 226 20.27 -2.68 -2.16
CA GLY A 226 19.85 -3.67 -3.15
C GLY A 226 19.14 -4.89 -2.55
N CYS A 227 18.78 -4.87 -1.26
CA CYS A 227 18.02 -5.94 -0.63
C CYS A 227 16.55 -5.88 -1.04
N LEU A 228 15.84 -7.02 -0.91
CA LEU A 228 14.41 -7.09 -1.20
C LEU A 228 13.59 -6.14 -0.31
N SER A 229 12.52 -5.59 -0.87
CA SER A 229 11.52 -4.81 -0.14
C SER A 229 10.12 -5.39 -0.34
N ALA A 230 9.26 -5.27 0.67
CA ALA A 230 7.87 -5.65 0.59
C ALA A 230 6.97 -4.51 1.08
N HIS A 231 5.79 -4.41 0.48
CA HIS A 231 4.77 -3.41 0.76
C HIS A 231 3.44 -4.10 1.03
N TYR A 232 2.77 -3.72 2.10
CA TYR A 232 1.43 -4.21 2.43
C TYR A 232 0.56 -3.07 2.95
N GLU A 233 -0.54 -2.79 2.27
CA GLU A 233 -1.37 -1.64 2.55
C GLU A 233 -2.86 -1.96 2.51
N ASN A 234 -3.63 -1.26 3.33
CA ASN A 234 -5.08 -1.14 3.18
C ASN A 234 -5.60 0.21 3.63
N THR A 235 -6.72 0.60 3.03
CA THR A 235 -7.60 1.63 3.58
C THR A 235 -8.36 1.09 4.78
N VAL A 236 -8.20 1.75 5.93
CA VAL A 236 -8.80 1.39 7.22
C VAL A 236 -9.73 2.49 7.70
N LEU A 237 -10.97 2.15 8.02
CA LEU A 237 -11.93 3.03 8.66
C LEU A 237 -11.79 2.93 10.19
N ILE A 238 -11.52 4.06 10.82
CA ILE A 238 -11.54 4.17 12.29
C ILE A 238 -12.99 4.17 12.79
N THR A 239 -13.28 3.32 13.75
CA THR A 239 -14.59 3.21 14.39
C THR A 239 -14.48 3.44 15.91
N LYS A 240 -15.62 3.51 16.59
CA LYS A 240 -15.66 3.55 18.07
C LYS A 240 -15.19 2.23 18.71
N GLY A 241 -15.22 1.14 17.94
CA GLY A 241 -14.80 -0.19 18.39
C GLY A 241 -13.74 -0.78 17.44
N LYS A 242 -13.99 -2.00 16.97
CA LYS A 242 -13.08 -2.69 16.06
C LYS A 242 -13.01 -1.95 14.72
N PRO A 243 -11.80 -1.62 14.21
CA PRO A 243 -11.64 -0.97 12.91
C PRO A 243 -12.18 -1.84 11.78
N GLU A 244 -12.54 -1.19 10.67
CA GLU A 244 -12.95 -1.87 9.44
C GLU A 244 -11.88 -1.70 8.36
N ILE A 245 -11.36 -2.80 7.83
CA ILE A 245 -10.44 -2.79 6.71
C ILE A 245 -11.29 -2.81 5.44
N LEU A 246 -11.34 -1.68 4.72
CA LEU A 246 -12.26 -1.48 3.60
C LEU A 246 -11.81 -2.20 2.31
N THR A 247 -10.51 -2.46 2.15
CA THR A 247 -9.90 -3.02 0.92
C THR A 247 -9.58 -4.51 1.00
N MET A 248 -10.05 -5.22 2.05
CA MET A 248 -9.93 -6.69 2.12
C MET A 248 -10.82 -7.38 1.09
N TYR A 249 -10.33 -8.51 0.53
CA TYR A 249 -11.01 -9.37 -0.44
C TYR A 249 -10.91 -10.84 -0.04
#